data_2a146ea3b21a1b7c130bcf431ca40ee8
#
_entry.id   2a146ea3b21a1b7c130bcf431ca40ee8
#
_cell.length_a   1.000
_cell.length_b   1.000
_cell.length_c   1.000
_cell.angle_alpha   90.00
_cell.angle_beta   90.00
_cell.angle_gamma   90.00
#
_symmetry.space_group_name_H-M   'P 1'
#
loop_
_entity.id
_entity.type
_entity.pdbx_description
1 polymer ?
#
loop_
_entity_poly.entity_id
_entity_poly.type
_entity_poly.pdbx_seq_one_letter_code
_entity_poly.pdbx_strand_id
1 'polypeptide(L)'
;MESMFSETTSGLLQTLGDRLRAERLARNESQSRFAARIGVSVPTLRRMEQGDPSAQIGHWLTALTLLGRIADAEALLAPRYSLFDAAAQAEKPVRQRARRKDFVT
;
A
#
# COMPACT_ATOMS: atom_id res chain seq x y z
N MET A 1 -14.55 -10.58 -22.46
CA MET A 1 -13.68 -11.38 -21.62
C MET A 1 -13.86 -11.04 -20.16
N GLU A 2 -13.89 -12.05 -19.36
CA GLU A 2 -14.09 -11.81 -17.94
C GLU A 2 -12.82 -11.42 -17.24
N SER A 3 -12.96 -10.49 -16.32
CA SER A 3 -11.85 -10.08 -15.51
C SER A 3 -11.56 -11.15 -14.45
N MET A 4 -10.29 -11.32 -14.12
CA MET A 4 -9.90 -12.17 -13.02
C MET A 4 -10.22 -11.55 -11.68
N PHE A 5 -10.59 -10.27 -11.67
CA PHE A 5 -10.78 -9.52 -10.44
C PHE A 5 -12.26 -9.21 -10.25
N SER A 6 -12.71 -9.29 -9.02
CA SER A 6 -14.10 -8.96 -8.71
C SER A 6 -14.34 -7.47 -8.91
N GLU A 7 -15.62 -7.09 -8.96
CA GLU A 7 -15.98 -5.69 -9.01
C GLU A 7 -15.49 -4.94 -7.79
N THR A 8 -15.51 -5.61 -6.64
CA THR A 8 -15.00 -4.99 -5.42
C THR A 8 -13.52 -4.67 -5.55
N THR A 9 -12.74 -5.62 -6.04
CA THR A 9 -11.31 -5.40 -6.22
C THR A 9 -11.06 -4.28 -7.22
N SER A 10 -11.75 -4.33 -8.37
CA SER A 10 -11.55 -3.31 -9.40
C SER A 10 -11.95 -1.94 -8.90
N GLY A 11 -13.06 -1.86 -8.17
CA GLY A 11 -13.51 -0.59 -7.63
C GLY A 11 -12.53 -0.01 -6.61
N LEU A 12 -11.99 -0.87 -5.75
CA LEU A 12 -11.03 -0.39 -4.77
C LEU A 12 -9.75 0.09 -5.45
N LEU A 13 -9.28 -0.66 -6.46
CA LEU A 13 -8.08 -0.24 -7.18
C LEU A 13 -8.29 1.10 -7.86
N GLN A 14 -9.47 1.30 -8.45
CA GLN A 14 -9.78 2.58 -9.07
C GLN A 14 -9.77 3.70 -8.02
N THR A 15 -10.36 3.44 -6.86
CA THR A 15 -10.38 4.41 -5.78
C THR A 15 -8.96 4.76 -5.34
N LEU A 16 -8.10 3.76 -5.20
CA LEU A 16 -6.73 4.01 -4.79
C LEU A 16 -5.97 4.79 -5.86
N GLY A 17 -6.19 4.46 -7.12
CA GLY A 17 -5.56 5.21 -8.21
C GLY A 17 -6.01 6.66 -8.23
N ASP A 18 -7.30 6.89 -8.01
CA ASP A 18 -7.84 8.24 -7.96
C ASP A 18 -7.23 9.04 -6.81
N ARG A 19 -7.05 8.38 -5.67
CA ARG A 19 -6.46 9.04 -4.51
C ARG A 19 -4.99 9.36 -4.75
N LEU A 20 -4.27 8.47 -5.39
CA LEU A 20 -2.86 8.74 -5.74
C LEU A 20 -2.77 9.97 -6.64
N ARG A 21 -3.64 10.01 -7.65
CA ARG A 21 -3.66 11.15 -8.55
C ARG A 21 -3.98 12.43 -7.81
N ALA A 22 -4.97 12.38 -6.92
CA ALA A 22 -5.37 13.57 -6.16
C ALA A 22 -4.22 14.08 -5.29
N GLU A 23 -3.48 13.18 -4.66
CA GLU A 23 -2.33 13.58 -3.85
C GLU A 23 -1.25 14.23 -4.70
N ARG A 24 -1.00 13.67 -5.87
CA ARG A 24 -0.01 14.27 -6.78
C ARG A 24 -0.43 15.67 -7.21
N LEU A 25 -1.70 15.81 -7.59
CA LEU A 25 -2.20 17.11 -8.04
C LEU A 25 -2.20 18.14 -6.92
N ALA A 26 -2.49 17.70 -5.70
CA ALA A 26 -2.47 18.62 -4.55
C ALA A 26 -1.07 19.18 -4.31
N ARG A 27 -0.05 18.47 -4.78
CA ARG A 27 1.33 18.92 -4.65
C ARG A 27 1.83 19.64 -5.89
N ASN A 28 0.94 19.88 -6.84
CA ASN A 28 1.29 20.55 -8.10
C ASN A 28 2.40 19.84 -8.86
N GLU A 29 2.40 18.51 -8.82
CA GLU A 29 3.41 17.75 -9.53
C GLU A 29 2.83 17.15 -10.80
N SER A 30 3.60 17.25 -11.89
CA SER A 30 3.25 16.57 -13.13
C SER A 30 3.47 15.07 -12.97
N GLN A 31 2.87 14.29 -13.86
CA GLN A 31 3.13 12.87 -13.89
C GLN A 31 4.61 12.59 -14.13
N SER A 32 5.21 13.36 -15.03
CA SER A 32 6.62 13.18 -15.36
C SER A 32 7.50 13.34 -14.13
N ARG A 33 7.26 14.39 -13.37
CA ARG A 33 8.07 14.67 -12.19
C ARG A 33 7.85 13.64 -11.10
N PHE A 34 6.59 13.32 -10.85
CA PHE A 34 6.27 12.38 -9.80
C PHE A 34 6.78 10.98 -10.13
N ALA A 35 6.63 10.56 -11.40
CA ALA A 35 7.15 9.27 -11.83
C ALA A 35 8.65 9.18 -11.63
N ALA A 36 9.37 10.24 -11.96
CA ALA A 36 10.81 10.26 -11.77
C ALA A 36 11.19 10.08 -10.30
N ARG A 37 10.42 10.70 -9.42
CA ARG A 37 10.70 10.59 -7.99
C ARG A 37 10.42 9.19 -7.45
N ILE A 38 9.38 8.52 -7.99
CA ILE A 38 9.10 7.14 -7.60
C ILE A 38 10.12 6.18 -8.22
N GLY A 39 10.72 6.58 -9.33
CA GLY A 39 11.63 5.73 -10.07
C GLY A 39 10.93 4.84 -11.07
N VAL A 40 9.81 5.31 -11.61
CA VAL A 40 9.07 4.57 -12.63
C VAL A 40 8.88 5.43 -13.87
N SER A 41 8.47 4.78 -14.95
CA SER A 41 8.14 5.52 -16.16
C SER A 41 6.79 6.20 -16.01
N VAL A 42 6.54 7.21 -16.86
CA VAL A 42 5.25 7.87 -16.87
C VAL A 42 4.12 6.88 -17.18
N PRO A 43 4.26 5.99 -18.18
CA PRO A 43 3.21 4.98 -18.39
C PRO A 43 2.93 4.13 -17.16
N THR A 44 3.95 3.79 -16.39
CA THR A 44 3.74 3.01 -15.17
C THR A 44 2.96 3.81 -14.14
N LEU A 45 3.32 5.07 -13.93
CA LEU A 45 2.56 5.91 -13.01
C LEU A 45 1.13 6.08 -13.49
N ARG A 46 0.96 6.25 -14.80
CA ARG A 46 -0.38 6.40 -15.35
C ARG A 46 -1.24 5.17 -15.05
N ARG A 47 -0.65 3.98 -15.19
CA ARG A 47 -1.39 2.75 -14.87
C ARG A 47 -1.72 2.68 -13.39
N MET A 48 -0.81 3.11 -12.52
CA MET A 48 -1.11 3.15 -11.09
C MET A 48 -2.30 4.05 -10.81
N GLU A 49 -2.31 5.23 -11.41
CA GLU A 49 -3.40 6.19 -11.19
C GLU A 49 -4.71 5.72 -11.81
N GLN A 50 -4.66 4.80 -12.76
CA GLN A 50 -5.85 4.22 -13.35
C GLN A 50 -6.34 2.99 -12.61
N GLY A 51 -5.65 2.59 -11.55
CA GLY A 51 -6.07 1.43 -10.77
C GLY A 51 -5.76 0.11 -11.45
N ASP A 52 -4.69 0.07 -12.24
CA ASP A 52 -4.31 -1.15 -12.95
C ASP A 52 -3.93 -2.23 -11.95
N PRO A 53 -4.58 -3.39 -11.99
CA PRO A 53 -4.28 -4.45 -11.02
C PRO A 53 -2.89 -5.04 -11.18
N SER A 54 -2.23 -4.82 -12.31
CA SER A 54 -0.87 -5.36 -12.51
C SER A 54 0.20 -4.43 -11.97
N ALA A 55 -0.17 -3.26 -11.44
CA ALA A 55 0.82 -2.36 -10.87
C ALA A 55 1.49 -3.01 -9.67
N GLN A 56 2.81 -2.86 -9.59
CA GLN A 56 3.56 -3.52 -8.54
C GLN A 56 3.38 -2.80 -7.22
N ILE A 57 3.20 -3.58 -6.16
CA ILE A 57 2.98 -3.00 -4.84
C ILE A 57 4.22 -2.22 -4.37
N GLY A 58 5.40 -2.65 -4.79
CA GLY A 58 6.61 -1.91 -4.41
C GLY A 58 6.59 -0.47 -4.88
N HIS A 59 6.08 -0.24 -6.09
CA HIS A 59 5.96 1.13 -6.59
C HIS A 59 4.95 1.93 -5.78
N TRP A 60 3.87 1.28 -5.37
CA TRP A 60 2.89 1.93 -4.51
C TRP A 60 3.48 2.32 -3.17
N LEU A 61 4.29 1.43 -2.58
CA LEU A 61 4.90 1.72 -1.30
C LEU A 61 5.89 2.87 -1.40
N THR A 62 6.65 2.92 -2.49
CA THR A 62 7.55 4.04 -2.72
C THR A 62 6.78 5.35 -2.84
N ALA A 63 5.66 5.31 -3.59
CA ALA A 63 4.83 6.50 -3.73
C ALA A 63 4.31 6.97 -2.37
N LEU A 64 3.81 6.04 -1.56
CA LEU A 64 3.32 6.39 -0.24
C LEU A 64 4.41 6.98 0.64
N THR A 65 5.62 6.45 0.53
CA THR A 65 6.74 7.00 1.28
C THR A 65 7.00 8.45 0.89
N LEU A 66 7.02 8.72 -0.42
CA LEU A 66 7.25 10.07 -0.90
C LEU A 66 6.15 11.03 -0.48
N LEU A 67 4.93 10.53 -0.36
CA LEU A 67 3.79 11.35 0.06
C LEU A 67 3.70 11.51 1.57
N GLY A 68 4.57 10.84 2.32
CA GLY A 68 4.48 10.86 3.77
C GLY A 68 3.32 10.05 4.31
N ARG A 69 2.86 9.07 3.53
CA ARG A 69 1.68 8.28 3.86
C ARG A 69 1.97 6.80 4.01
N ILE A 70 3.23 6.44 4.27
CA ILE A 70 3.58 5.02 4.36
C ILE A 70 2.84 4.31 5.51
N ALA A 71 2.42 5.06 6.53
CA ALA A 71 1.66 4.47 7.62
C ALA A 71 0.35 3.86 7.14
N ASP A 72 -0.22 4.39 6.04
CA ASP A 72 -1.43 3.80 5.47
C ASP A 72 -1.16 2.36 5.04
N ALA A 73 0.02 2.08 4.51
CA ALA A 73 0.36 0.73 4.09
C ALA A 73 0.69 -0.16 5.27
N GLU A 74 1.22 0.41 6.33
CA GLU A 74 1.53 -0.36 7.52
C GLU A 74 0.28 -0.94 8.17
N ALA A 75 -0.88 -0.36 7.87
CA ALA A 75 -2.14 -0.87 8.39
C ALA A 75 -2.69 -2.04 7.61
N LEU A 76 -2.10 -2.35 6.44
CA LEU A 76 -2.59 -3.45 5.63
C LEU A 76 -2.38 -4.76 6.37
N LEU A 77 -3.48 -5.51 6.51
CA LEU A 77 -3.46 -6.81 7.18
C LEU A 77 -2.90 -6.75 8.59
N ALA A 78 -2.93 -5.57 9.21
CA ALA A 78 -2.54 -5.46 10.60
C ALA A 78 -3.43 -6.37 11.44
N PRO A 79 -2.90 -6.96 12.50
CA PRO A 79 -3.72 -7.83 13.35
C PRO A 79 -4.94 -7.08 13.87
N ARG A 80 -6.07 -7.78 13.85
CA ARG A 80 -7.28 -7.18 14.37
C ARG A 80 -7.21 -7.13 15.88
N TYR A 81 -7.75 -6.07 16.44
CA TYR A 81 -7.75 -5.87 17.87
C TYR A 81 -9.16 -6.03 18.39
N SER A 82 -9.32 -6.88 19.40
CA SER A 82 -10.59 -7.03 20.11
C SER A 82 -10.29 -7.24 21.58
N LEU A 83 -11.34 -7.11 22.41
CA LEU A 83 -11.15 -7.36 23.83
C LEU A 83 -10.68 -8.79 24.07
N PHE A 84 -11.24 -9.73 23.34
CA PHE A 84 -10.85 -11.11 23.49
C PHE A 84 -9.38 -11.32 23.11
N ASP A 85 -8.98 -10.75 21.98
CA ASP A 85 -7.60 -10.89 21.53
C ASP A 85 -6.64 -10.19 22.49
N ALA A 86 -7.04 -9.05 22.99
CA ALA A 86 -6.20 -8.33 23.95
C ALA A 86 -6.00 -9.14 25.22
N ALA A 87 -7.05 -9.78 25.71
CA ALA A 87 -6.94 -10.59 26.91
C ALA A 87 -6.04 -11.79 26.66
N ALA A 88 -6.20 -12.43 25.51
CA ALA A 88 -5.37 -13.58 25.18
C ALA A 88 -3.90 -13.19 25.10
N GLN A 89 -3.62 -12.05 24.49
CA GLN A 89 -2.24 -11.61 24.38
C GLN A 89 -1.65 -11.20 25.70
N ALA A 90 -2.47 -10.61 26.56
CA ALA A 90 -1.99 -10.21 27.86
C ALA A 90 -1.60 -11.41 28.71
N GLU A 91 -2.26 -12.55 28.49
CA GLU A 91 -1.96 -13.74 29.25
C GLU A 91 -0.79 -14.53 28.71
N LYS A 92 -0.37 -14.23 27.50
CA LYS A 92 0.73 -14.96 26.90
C LYS A 92 2.04 -14.34 27.25
N PRO A 93 3.05 -15.15 27.54
CA PRO A 93 4.39 -14.59 27.69
C PRO A 93 4.82 -13.97 26.38
N VAL A 94 5.66 -12.98 26.48
CA VAL A 94 6.20 -12.35 25.30
C VAL A 94 7.07 -13.36 24.56
N ARG A 95 6.77 -13.60 23.27
CA ARG A 95 7.56 -14.47 22.51
C ARG A 95 8.74 -13.75 22.01
N GLN A 96 9.84 -14.35 22.20
CA GLN A 96 11.02 -13.76 21.65
C GLN A 96 11.14 -14.15 20.23
N ARG A 97 11.40 -13.35 19.55
CA ARG A 97 11.40 -13.61 18.21
C ARG A 97 12.59 -13.96 17.75
N ALA A 98 12.63 -14.77 18.14
CA ALA A 98 13.51 -15.08 18.08
C ALA A 98 13.97 -15.28 17.09
N ARG A 99 13.70 -15.30 17.14
CA ARG A 99 13.80 -15.33 16.58
C ARG A 99 14.27 -14.83 15.84
N ARG A 100 14.21 -14.38 15.74
CA ARG A 100 14.37 -13.93 15.16
C ARG A 100 15.05 -13.43 14.81
N LYS A 101 15.42 -13.28 14.87
CA LYS A 101 15.84 -12.87 14.53
C LYS A 101 16.23 -13.20 13.58
N ASP A 102 16.04 -13.84 13.38
CA ASP A 102 16.12 -14.22 12.64
C ASP A 102 15.69 -14.09 11.72
N PHE A 103 15.12 -13.71 11.51
CA PHE A 103 14.61 -13.36 10.73
C PHE A 103 14.95 -12.55 10.30
N VAL A 104 15.00 -12.25 10.45
CA VAL A 104 15.16 -11.47 10.13
C VAL A 104 15.71 -11.26 9.46
N THR A 105 15.65 -11.30 9.34
CA THR A 105 16.01 -11.12 8.76
C THR A 105 16.04 -10.95 8.25
#